data_779e54026d53ba3f9baa272047e6e616
#
_entry.id   779e54026d53ba3f9baa272047e6e616
#
_cell.length_a   1.000
_cell.length_b   1.000
_cell.length_c   1.000
_cell.angle_alpha   90.00
_cell.angle_beta   90.00
_cell.angle_gamma   90.00
#
_symmetry.space_group_name_H-M   'P 1'
#
loop_
_entity.id
_entity.type
_entity.pdbx_description
1 polymer ?
#
loop_
_entity_poly.entity_id
_entity_poly.type
_entity_poly.pdbx_seq_one_letter_code
_entity_poly.pdbx_strand_id
1 'polypeptide(L)'
;ISLALRNKQEIVSGLIFDPIKNEMFFAEKNNGAFFNNQRIRVSKKKKIEECLFATGGKKEINSTLNNRRSGSAALDMAYVGAGRYDGYFQKALNIWDIAAGIIIVKEAGGKINDINCSAIKDHQVFAASNAVYEKMIENLNNF
;
A
#
# COMPACT_ATOMS: atom_id res chain seq x y z
N ILE A 1 12.99 7.43 -0.70
CA ILE A 1 13.01 7.74 0.75
C ILE A 1 11.66 7.35 1.33
N SER A 2 11.65 6.65 2.47
CA SER A 2 10.43 6.28 3.18
C SER A 2 10.63 6.59 4.67
N LEU A 3 9.80 7.45 5.23
CA LEU A 3 9.84 7.88 6.62
C LEU A 3 8.47 7.70 7.26
N ALA A 4 8.42 7.23 8.50
CA ALA A 4 7.18 7.14 9.26
C ALA A 4 7.40 7.55 10.71
N LEU A 5 6.41 8.22 11.27
CA LEU A 5 6.33 8.52 12.69
C LEU A 5 5.34 7.57 13.35
N ARG A 6 5.81 6.85 14.37
CA ARG A 6 5.00 5.95 15.16
C ARG A 6 4.81 6.50 16.58
N ASN A 7 3.59 6.49 17.06
CA ASN A 7 3.24 6.73 18.45
C ASN A 7 2.71 5.42 19.05
N LYS A 8 3.45 4.82 19.98
CA LYS A 8 3.18 3.47 20.54
C LYS A 8 3.10 2.43 19.43
N GLN A 9 1.92 1.89 19.14
CA GLN A 9 1.71 0.88 18.10
C GLN A 9 1.04 1.43 16.84
N GLU A 10 0.82 2.74 16.77
CA GLU A 10 0.11 3.37 15.67
C GLU A 10 1.04 4.24 14.83
N ILE A 11 0.97 4.10 13.51
CA ILE A 11 1.62 5.02 12.58
C ILE A 11 0.75 6.27 12.47
N VAL A 12 1.32 7.41 12.83
CA VAL A 12 0.58 8.70 12.87
C VAL A 12 0.93 9.65 11.74
N SER A 13 2.09 9.46 11.10
CA SER A 13 2.49 10.23 9.90
C SER A 13 3.40 9.38 9.03
N GLY A 14 3.38 9.63 7.72
CA GLY A 14 4.22 8.93 6.76
C GLY A 14 4.52 9.76 5.53
N LEU A 15 5.75 9.66 5.05
CA LEU A 15 6.24 10.33 3.85
C LEU A 15 6.98 9.31 2.98
N ILE A 16 6.67 9.28 1.71
CA ILE A 16 7.39 8.54 0.68
C ILE A 16 7.78 9.51 -0.42
N PHE A 17 9.06 9.59 -0.74
CA PHE A 17 9.59 10.46 -1.77
C PHE A 17 10.38 9.68 -2.82
N ASP A 18 9.97 9.81 -4.07
CA ASP A 18 10.73 9.34 -5.25
C ASP A 18 11.53 10.53 -5.82
N PRO A 19 12.85 10.58 -5.60
CA PRO A 19 13.67 11.70 -6.06
C PRO A 19 13.85 11.74 -7.58
N ILE A 20 13.71 10.60 -8.26
CA ILE A 20 13.88 10.52 -9.71
C ILE A 20 12.69 11.16 -10.41
N LYS A 21 11.48 10.91 -9.93
CA LYS A 21 10.25 11.48 -10.49
C LYS A 21 9.83 12.79 -9.84
N ASN A 22 10.50 13.19 -8.76
CA ASN A 22 10.11 14.31 -7.91
C ASN A 22 8.67 14.19 -7.40
N GLU A 23 8.33 12.99 -6.94
CA GLU A 23 7.00 12.63 -6.43
C GLU A 23 7.04 12.47 -4.92
N MET A 24 6.28 13.27 -4.19
CA MET A 24 6.16 13.20 -2.75
C MET A 24 4.75 12.79 -2.34
N PHE A 25 4.65 11.69 -1.60
CA PHE A 25 3.42 11.21 -0.99
C PHE A 25 3.52 11.42 0.52
N PHE A 26 2.50 12.02 1.10
CA PHE A 26 2.46 12.32 2.53
C PHE A 26 1.08 12.04 3.09
N ALA A 27 1.02 11.55 4.32
CA ALA A 27 -0.22 11.43 5.06
C ALA A 27 0.02 11.66 6.56
N GLU A 28 -0.99 12.19 7.22
CA GLU A 28 -1.05 12.35 8.65
C GLU A 28 -2.43 11.90 9.14
N LYS A 29 -2.46 11.24 10.29
CA LYS A 29 -3.68 10.69 10.89
C LYS A 29 -4.78 11.74 10.98
N ASN A 30 -5.96 11.42 10.44
CA ASN A 30 -7.15 12.27 10.38
C ASN A 30 -7.05 13.51 9.48
N ASN A 31 -5.93 13.70 8.77
CA ASN A 31 -5.72 14.84 7.87
C ASN A 31 -5.80 14.47 6.38
N GLY A 32 -5.80 13.16 6.07
CA GLY A 32 -5.84 12.66 4.71
C GLY A 32 -4.47 12.42 4.11
N ALA A 33 -4.45 11.95 2.86
CA ALA A 33 -3.26 11.67 2.09
C ALA A 33 -3.11 12.65 0.92
N PHE A 34 -1.85 12.95 0.59
CA PHE A 34 -1.50 13.96 -0.41
C PHE A 34 -0.38 13.46 -1.33
N PHE A 35 -0.45 13.85 -2.58
CA PHE A 35 0.60 13.72 -3.58
C PHE A 35 0.97 15.12 -4.08
N ASN A 36 2.22 15.54 -3.90
CA ASN A 36 2.69 16.87 -4.24
C ASN A 36 1.69 17.97 -3.82
N ASN A 37 1.25 17.93 -2.56
CA ASN A 37 0.28 18.85 -1.93
C ASN A 37 -1.17 18.74 -2.45
N GLN A 38 -1.47 17.84 -3.38
CA GLN A 38 -2.82 17.57 -3.84
C GLN A 38 -3.41 16.37 -3.11
N ARG A 39 -4.64 16.48 -2.61
CA ARG A 39 -5.32 15.40 -1.92
C ARG A 39 -5.55 14.20 -2.84
N ILE A 40 -5.19 13.02 -2.37
CA ILE A 40 -5.37 11.76 -3.11
C ILE A 40 -6.39 10.83 -2.48
N ARG A 41 -6.89 9.92 -3.29
CA ARG A 41 -7.79 8.82 -2.88
C ARG A 41 -7.41 7.55 -3.63
N VAL A 42 -7.69 6.41 -2.99
CA VAL A 42 -7.60 5.11 -3.63
C VAL A 42 -8.55 4.99 -4.83
N SER A 43 -8.28 4.04 -5.69
CA SER A 43 -9.09 3.75 -6.87
C SER A 43 -10.57 3.50 -6.53
N LYS A 44 -11.45 3.86 -7.47
CA LYS A 44 -12.91 3.64 -7.38
C LYS A 44 -13.39 2.43 -8.20
N LYS A 45 -12.48 1.69 -8.84
CA LYS A 45 -12.83 0.51 -9.62
C LYS A 45 -13.48 -0.55 -8.73
N LYS A 46 -14.44 -1.28 -9.28
CA LYS A 46 -15.22 -2.30 -8.58
C LYS A 46 -15.10 -3.70 -9.18
N LYS A 47 -14.65 -3.79 -10.42
CA LYS A 47 -14.47 -5.04 -11.15
C LYS A 47 -13.03 -5.46 -11.06
N ILE A 48 -12.78 -6.66 -10.54
CA ILE A 48 -11.43 -7.17 -10.27
C ILE A 48 -10.62 -7.36 -11.57
N GLU A 49 -11.29 -7.71 -12.65
CA GLU A 49 -10.71 -7.92 -13.98
C GLU A 49 -10.19 -6.62 -14.63
N GLU A 50 -10.68 -5.47 -14.18
CA GLU A 50 -10.23 -4.15 -14.64
C GLU A 50 -9.11 -3.58 -13.75
N CYS A 51 -8.76 -4.29 -12.67
CA CYS A 51 -7.81 -3.81 -11.67
C CYS A 51 -6.37 -4.17 -12.05
N LEU A 52 -5.45 -3.31 -11.61
CA LEU A 52 -4.02 -3.53 -11.68
C LEU A 52 -3.45 -3.54 -10.26
N PHE A 53 -2.78 -4.63 -9.92
CA PHE A 53 -2.17 -4.83 -8.60
C PHE A 53 -0.65 -4.70 -8.67
N ALA A 54 -0.02 -4.46 -7.52
CA ALA A 54 1.42 -4.54 -7.39
C ALA A 54 1.83 -5.63 -6.38
N THR A 55 3.00 -6.20 -6.58
CA THR A 55 3.60 -7.20 -5.68
C THR A 55 5.12 -7.18 -5.83
N GLY A 56 5.86 -7.57 -4.79
CA GLY A 56 7.33 -7.63 -4.83
C GLY A 56 7.92 -9.02 -4.56
N GLY A 57 7.09 -10.02 -4.32
CA GLY A 57 7.55 -11.37 -3.96
C GLY A 57 8.39 -12.06 -5.03
N LYS A 58 9.39 -12.85 -4.61
CA LYS A 58 10.25 -13.65 -5.50
C LYS A 58 9.57 -14.90 -6.04
N LYS A 59 8.55 -15.43 -5.36
CA LYS A 59 7.80 -16.60 -5.80
C LYS A 59 6.74 -16.21 -6.81
N GLU A 60 6.57 -17.03 -7.83
CA GLU A 60 5.40 -16.96 -8.70
C GLU A 60 4.15 -17.06 -7.84
N ILE A 61 3.39 -15.99 -7.83
CA ILE A 61 2.11 -15.98 -7.16
C ILE A 61 1.15 -16.59 -8.17
N ASN A 62 0.61 -17.74 -7.81
CA ASN A 62 -0.43 -18.39 -8.60
C ASN A 62 -1.73 -17.59 -8.43
N SER A 63 -1.78 -16.44 -9.09
CA SER A 63 -2.87 -15.48 -9.02
C SER A 63 -3.34 -15.12 -10.41
N THR A 64 -4.63 -15.10 -10.60
CA THR A 64 -5.28 -14.63 -11.82
C THR A 64 -5.30 -13.09 -11.93
N LEU A 65 -4.79 -12.38 -10.90
CA LEU A 65 -4.77 -10.94 -10.87
C LEU A 65 -3.73 -10.33 -11.82
N ASN A 66 -4.12 -9.33 -12.57
CA ASN A 66 -3.18 -8.51 -13.33
C ASN A 66 -2.25 -7.80 -12.36
N ASN A 67 -0.96 -8.08 -12.40
CA ASN A 67 -0.01 -7.51 -11.45
C ASN A 67 1.25 -6.95 -12.12
N ARG A 68 1.94 -6.07 -11.39
CA ARG A 68 3.24 -5.47 -11.72
C ARG A 68 4.19 -5.62 -10.54
N ARG A 69 5.49 -5.57 -10.84
CA ARG A 69 6.57 -5.57 -9.87
C ARG A 69 7.43 -4.34 -10.11
N SER A 70 7.35 -3.36 -9.22
CA SER A 70 8.19 -2.15 -9.30
C SER A 70 9.54 -2.33 -8.60
N GLY A 71 9.58 -3.20 -7.59
CA GLY A 71 10.75 -3.43 -6.75
C GLY A 71 10.80 -2.55 -5.50
N SER A 72 9.76 -1.77 -5.22
CA SER A 72 9.68 -0.92 -4.03
C SER A 72 8.31 -1.01 -3.37
N ALA A 73 8.24 -1.73 -2.24
CA ALA A 73 7.00 -1.84 -1.45
C ALA A 73 6.44 -0.47 -1.06
N ALA A 74 7.29 0.45 -0.64
CA ALA A 74 6.88 1.80 -0.26
C ALA A 74 6.21 2.54 -1.42
N LEU A 75 6.82 2.56 -2.61
CA LEU A 75 6.24 3.21 -3.79
C LEU A 75 4.97 2.51 -4.26
N ASP A 76 4.92 1.17 -4.24
CA ASP A 76 3.73 0.42 -4.63
C ASP A 76 2.54 0.77 -3.72
N MET A 77 2.76 0.87 -2.40
CA MET A 77 1.71 1.30 -1.46
C MET A 77 1.32 2.77 -1.66
N ALA A 78 2.27 3.66 -1.94
CA ALA A 78 1.98 5.06 -2.27
C ALA A 78 1.11 5.16 -3.53
N TYR A 79 1.38 4.35 -4.53
CA TYR A 79 0.59 4.29 -5.78
C TYR A 79 -0.80 3.72 -5.56
N VAL A 80 -0.99 2.79 -4.61
CA VAL A 80 -2.34 2.37 -4.17
C VAL A 80 -3.08 3.56 -3.54
N GLY A 81 -2.45 4.29 -2.63
CA GLY A 81 -3.02 5.50 -2.02
C GLY A 81 -3.40 6.58 -3.04
N ALA A 82 -2.64 6.70 -4.13
CA ALA A 82 -2.91 7.63 -5.23
C ALA A 82 -3.89 7.09 -6.29
N GLY A 83 -4.40 5.86 -6.15
CA GLY A 83 -5.30 5.24 -7.11
C GLY A 83 -4.65 4.85 -8.45
N ARG A 84 -3.32 4.82 -8.51
CA ARG A 84 -2.55 4.37 -9.70
C ARG A 84 -2.52 2.85 -9.80
N TYR A 85 -2.46 2.16 -8.65
CA TYR A 85 -2.73 0.74 -8.50
C TYR A 85 -4.02 0.56 -7.70
N ASP A 86 -4.72 -0.53 -7.95
CA ASP A 86 -5.97 -0.85 -7.30
C ASP A 86 -5.75 -1.63 -5.99
N GLY A 87 -4.58 -2.27 -5.86
CA GLY A 87 -4.12 -2.92 -4.63
C GLY A 87 -2.67 -3.36 -4.70
N TYR A 88 -2.17 -3.79 -3.53
CA TYR A 88 -0.82 -4.30 -3.32
C TYR A 88 -0.86 -5.48 -2.36
N PHE A 89 -0.03 -6.49 -2.63
CA PHE A 89 0.12 -7.64 -1.76
C PHE A 89 1.56 -8.17 -1.78
N GLN A 90 2.12 -8.43 -0.60
CA GLN A 90 3.46 -9.01 -0.45
C GLN A 90 3.65 -9.60 0.93
N LYS A 91 4.51 -10.64 1.04
CA LYS A 91 5.00 -11.26 2.28
C LYS A 91 6.45 -10.91 2.56
N ALA A 92 6.89 -11.28 3.75
CA ALA A 92 8.28 -11.17 4.21
C ALA A 92 8.84 -9.74 4.10
N LEU A 93 8.05 -8.77 4.53
CA LEU A 93 8.41 -7.35 4.56
C LEU A 93 8.89 -6.94 5.94
N ASN A 94 9.75 -5.94 5.98
CA ASN A 94 10.14 -5.28 7.22
C ASN A 94 9.23 -4.07 7.47
N ILE A 95 9.09 -3.67 8.73
CA ILE A 95 8.23 -2.54 9.08
C ILE A 95 8.62 -1.22 8.38
N TRP A 96 9.90 -0.98 8.17
CA TRP A 96 10.38 0.23 7.48
C TRP A 96 10.07 0.26 5.99
N ASP A 97 9.77 -0.89 5.36
CA ASP A 97 9.34 -0.96 3.96
C ASP A 97 7.90 -0.49 3.78
N ILE A 98 7.08 -0.57 4.84
CA ILE A 98 5.62 -0.45 4.76
C ILE A 98 5.00 0.63 5.66
N ALA A 99 5.71 1.04 6.73
CA ALA A 99 5.13 1.92 7.75
C ALA A 99 4.53 3.22 7.17
N ALA A 100 5.25 3.91 6.31
CA ALA A 100 4.74 5.11 5.66
C ALA A 100 3.57 4.81 4.71
N GLY A 101 3.63 3.70 3.97
CA GLY A 101 2.57 3.26 3.08
C GLY A 101 1.27 2.93 3.82
N ILE A 102 1.35 2.38 5.03
CA ILE A 102 0.18 2.06 5.87
C ILE A 102 -0.69 3.30 6.08
N ILE A 103 -0.11 4.39 6.55
CA ILE A 103 -0.88 5.61 6.83
C ILE A 103 -1.35 6.28 5.53
N ILE A 104 -0.54 6.26 4.47
CA ILE A 104 -0.92 6.84 3.16
C ILE A 104 -2.15 6.12 2.60
N VAL A 105 -2.18 4.79 2.61
CA VAL A 105 -3.33 4.04 2.09
C VAL A 105 -4.57 4.25 2.97
N LYS A 106 -4.44 4.19 4.30
CA LYS A 106 -5.56 4.41 5.23
C LYS A 106 -6.16 5.81 5.05
N GLU A 107 -5.35 6.84 5.03
CA GLU A 107 -5.79 8.23 4.91
C GLU A 107 -6.31 8.58 3.49
N ALA A 108 -5.91 7.80 2.48
CA ALA A 108 -6.51 7.86 1.14
C ALA A 108 -7.86 7.12 1.03
N GLY A 109 -8.33 6.49 2.11
CA GLY A 109 -9.60 5.77 2.16
C GLY A 109 -9.52 4.31 1.70
N GLY A 110 -8.31 3.74 1.67
CA GLY A 110 -8.09 2.32 1.39
C GLY A 110 -8.17 1.44 2.63
N LYS A 111 -8.20 0.12 2.40
CA LYS A 111 -8.19 -0.93 3.41
C LYS A 111 -6.83 -1.63 3.43
N ILE A 112 -6.34 -1.92 4.62
CA ILE A 112 -5.13 -2.72 4.87
C ILE A 112 -5.47 -3.76 5.93
N ASN A 113 -4.86 -4.95 5.83
CA ASN A 113 -4.96 -5.94 6.90
C ASN A 113 -4.34 -5.42 8.20
N ASP A 114 -4.65 -6.08 9.30
CA ASP A 114 -4.04 -5.73 10.59
C ASP A 114 -2.54 -6.04 10.58
N ILE A 115 -1.74 -5.08 11.03
CA ILE A 115 -0.28 -5.15 11.04
C ILE A 115 0.21 -4.75 12.44
N ASN A 116 0.93 -5.66 13.08
CA ASN A 116 1.59 -5.36 14.34
C ASN A 116 2.81 -4.46 14.09
N CYS A 117 2.62 -3.15 14.16
CA CYS A 117 3.69 -2.17 13.95
C CYS A 117 4.82 -2.21 14.99
N SER A 118 4.71 -3.00 16.06
CA SER A 118 5.80 -3.23 17.00
C SER A 118 6.76 -4.34 16.57
N ALA A 119 6.32 -5.26 15.71
CA ALA A 119 7.20 -6.25 15.10
C ALA A 119 8.08 -5.58 14.04
N ILE A 120 9.28 -6.12 13.84
CA ILE A 120 10.27 -5.56 12.92
C ILE A 120 10.22 -6.23 11.54
N LYS A 121 9.97 -7.54 11.50
CA LYS A 121 10.10 -8.39 10.30
C LYS A 121 8.85 -9.25 10.08
N ASP A 122 8.86 -9.91 8.94
CA ASP A 122 7.89 -10.95 8.53
C ASP A 122 6.44 -10.45 8.41
N HIS A 123 6.29 -9.20 8.00
CA HIS A 123 4.98 -8.67 7.71
C HIS A 123 4.43 -9.19 6.38
N GLN A 124 3.15 -9.48 6.40
CA GLN A 124 2.33 -9.70 5.22
C GLN A 124 1.39 -8.51 5.04
N VAL A 125 1.39 -7.95 3.84
CA VAL A 125 0.56 -6.79 3.51
C VAL A 125 -0.43 -7.14 2.42
N PHE A 126 -1.69 -6.77 2.67
CA PHE A 126 -2.75 -6.67 1.71
C PHE A 126 -3.32 -5.27 1.80
N ALA A 127 -3.18 -4.48 0.75
CA ALA A 127 -3.65 -3.11 0.69
C ALA A 127 -4.44 -2.89 -0.61
N ALA A 128 -5.64 -2.33 -0.53
CA ALA A 128 -6.44 -2.06 -1.72
C ALA A 128 -7.52 -1.01 -1.44
N SER A 129 -8.23 -0.58 -2.48
CA SER A 129 -9.48 0.14 -2.31
C SER A 129 -10.53 -0.77 -1.64
N ASN A 130 -11.43 -0.19 -0.86
CA ASN A 130 -12.49 -0.94 -0.17
C ASN A 130 -13.33 -1.80 -1.12
N ALA A 131 -13.51 -1.34 -2.37
CA ALA A 131 -14.37 -2.00 -3.35
C ALA A 131 -13.81 -3.34 -3.86
N VAL A 132 -12.47 -3.52 -3.82
CA VAL A 132 -11.82 -4.71 -4.38
C VAL A 132 -10.98 -5.49 -3.36
N TYR A 133 -10.87 -5.02 -2.13
CA TYR A 133 -10.03 -5.63 -1.10
C TYR A 133 -10.36 -7.12 -0.85
N GLU A 134 -11.63 -7.43 -0.56
CA GLU A 134 -12.03 -8.82 -0.29
C GLU A 134 -11.86 -9.70 -1.53
N LYS A 135 -12.24 -9.19 -2.70
CA LYS A 135 -12.04 -9.92 -3.97
C LYS A 135 -10.57 -10.19 -4.27
N MET A 136 -9.68 -9.24 -3.94
CA MET A 136 -8.24 -9.45 -4.07
C MET A 136 -7.77 -10.61 -3.20
N ILE A 137 -8.18 -10.66 -1.94
CA ILE A 137 -7.81 -11.76 -1.01
C ILE A 137 -8.34 -13.11 -1.50
N GLU A 138 -9.60 -13.18 -1.94
CA GLU A 138 -10.21 -14.39 -2.49
C GLU A 138 -9.44 -14.92 -3.71
N ASN A 139 -8.93 -14.04 -4.58
CA ASN A 139 -8.13 -14.41 -5.74
C ASN A 139 -6.67 -14.76 -5.43
N LEU A 140 -6.20 -14.47 -4.23
CA LEU A 140 -4.86 -14.83 -3.76
C LEU A 140 -4.84 -16.20 -3.07
N ASN A 141 -5.62 -17.16 -3.55
CA ASN A 141 -5.70 -18.52 -3.01
C ASN A 141 -4.29 -19.07 -2.71
N ASN A 142 -4.01 -19.40 -1.44
CA ASN A 142 -2.72 -19.89 -0.94
C ASN A 142 -1.56 -18.88 -0.96
N PHE A 143 -1.85 -17.60 -0.83
CA PHE A 143 -0.83 -16.59 -0.60
C PHE A 143 -0.25 -16.63 0.82
#